data_b2f30894f424c13dc4f0cc24497f5fbb
#
_entry.id   b2f30894f424c13dc4f0cc24497f5fbb
#
_cell.length_a   1.000
_cell.length_b   1.000
_cell.length_c   1.000
_cell.angle_alpha   90.00
_cell.angle_beta   90.00
_cell.angle_gamma   90.00
#
_symmetry.space_group_name_H-M   'P 1'
#
loop_
_entity.id
_entity.type
_entity.pdbx_description
1 polymer ?
#
loop_
_entity_poly.entity_id
_entity_poly.type
_entity_poly.pdbx_seq_one_letter_code
_entity_poly.pdbx_strand_id
1 'polypeptide(L)'
;MARELDVRRLGRVEYDAGLALQQELVEDRRAARIGDTLLLLEHPPVITLGVRTRGGATNIIASSEELRARGVTVVETGRGGDVTYHGPGQLVGYPIFDLRPDRCDVHQFVRDLEEALIIAVKRFGVVAGRVTGLTGVWVGAPGREEKLAAIGVRISRWITSHGFALNVSTDLKNFKLIVPCGIADRGVTSLDRLVGRTLPMSEVEDAVVAGMVAVFAKDTGTSFPTSSTSGS
;
A
#
# COMPACT_ATOMS: atom_id res chain seq x y z
N MET A 1 -8.16 10.85 -21.66
CA MET A 1 -7.95 12.00 -20.72
C MET A 1 -7.14 11.50 -19.54
N ALA A 2 -6.11 12.24 -19.13
CA ALA A 2 -5.35 11.90 -17.93
C ALA A 2 -6.29 11.80 -16.73
N ARG A 3 -6.13 10.78 -15.90
CA ARG A 3 -6.90 10.63 -14.64
C ARG A 3 -6.40 11.68 -13.65
N GLU A 4 -7.29 12.56 -13.21
CA GLU A 4 -6.99 13.49 -12.13
C GLU A 4 -7.04 12.72 -10.80
N LEU A 5 -6.04 12.94 -9.94
CA LEU A 5 -5.91 12.28 -8.65
C LEU A 5 -6.14 13.31 -7.52
N ASP A 6 -7.24 13.16 -6.78
CA ASP A 6 -7.47 13.89 -5.54
C ASP A 6 -6.59 13.30 -4.42
N VAL A 7 -5.69 14.10 -3.84
CA VAL A 7 -4.78 13.64 -2.78
C VAL A 7 -5.15 14.29 -1.46
N ARG A 8 -5.49 13.46 -0.46
CA ARG A 8 -5.85 13.92 0.89
C ARG A 8 -4.81 13.43 1.90
N ARG A 9 -4.10 14.36 2.54
CA ARG A 9 -3.11 14.12 3.59
C ARG A 9 -3.78 14.35 4.94
N LEU A 10 -3.94 13.27 5.71
CA LEU A 10 -4.80 13.27 6.89
C LEU A 10 -4.01 13.26 8.21
N GLY A 11 -2.67 13.16 8.14
CA GLY A 11 -1.86 12.99 9.34
C GLY A 11 -2.18 11.68 10.06
N ARG A 12 -2.27 11.71 11.40
CA ARG A 12 -2.56 10.51 12.19
C ARG A 12 -4.07 10.32 12.37
N VAL A 13 -4.57 9.15 11.97
CA VAL A 13 -5.99 8.78 11.97
C VAL A 13 -6.18 7.43 12.67
N GLU A 14 -7.14 7.32 13.58
CA GLU A 14 -7.53 6.05 14.19
C GLU A 14 -7.96 5.06 13.10
N TYR A 15 -7.65 3.76 13.30
CA TYR A 15 -7.87 2.76 12.24
C TYR A 15 -9.34 2.67 11.83
N ASP A 16 -10.25 2.64 12.80
CA ASP A 16 -11.70 2.54 12.53
C ASP A 16 -12.24 3.78 11.81
N ALA A 17 -11.74 4.98 12.17
CA ALA A 17 -12.09 6.22 11.47
C ALA A 17 -11.58 6.20 10.02
N GLY A 18 -10.34 5.74 9.79
CA GLY A 18 -9.80 5.55 8.45
C GLY A 18 -10.59 4.53 7.63
N LEU A 19 -11.05 3.45 8.25
CA LEU A 19 -11.89 2.45 7.59
C LEU A 19 -13.27 3.01 7.22
N ALA A 20 -13.91 3.76 8.12
CA ALA A 20 -15.19 4.41 7.86
C ALA A 20 -15.10 5.41 6.70
N LEU A 21 -14.05 6.25 6.69
CA LEU A 21 -13.80 7.19 5.60
C LEU A 21 -13.59 6.48 4.25
N GLN A 22 -12.85 5.37 4.24
CA GLN A 22 -12.70 4.57 3.02
C GLN A 22 -14.03 4.05 2.50
N GLN A 23 -14.92 3.57 3.39
CA GLN A 23 -16.23 3.05 3.01
C GLN A 23 -17.10 4.14 2.38
N GLU A 24 -17.13 5.33 2.97
CA GLU A 24 -17.83 6.50 2.42
C GLU A 24 -17.31 6.84 1.02
N LEU A 25 -15.99 7.00 0.86
CA LEU A 25 -15.38 7.34 -0.42
C LEU A 25 -15.55 6.25 -1.50
N VAL A 26 -15.58 4.98 -1.11
CA VAL A 26 -15.90 3.87 -2.04
C VAL A 26 -17.32 4.02 -2.58
N GLU A 27 -18.31 4.36 -1.74
CA GLU A 27 -19.68 4.58 -2.21
C GLU A 27 -19.78 5.85 -3.08
N ASP A 28 -19.08 6.92 -2.71
CA ASP A 28 -19.03 8.15 -3.49
C ASP A 28 -18.37 7.94 -4.86
N ARG A 29 -17.26 7.18 -4.88
CA ARG A 29 -16.58 6.85 -6.13
C ARG A 29 -17.42 5.93 -7.02
N ARG A 30 -18.13 4.98 -6.41
CA ARG A 30 -19.04 4.07 -7.11
C ARG A 30 -20.21 4.82 -7.76
N ALA A 31 -20.71 5.84 -7.09
CA ALA A 31 -21.78 6.71 -7.58
C ALA A 31 -21.27 7.81 -8.51
N ALA A 32 -19.98 7.83 -8.85
CA ALA A 32 -19.32 8.87 -9.65
C ALA A 32 -19.47 10.29 -9.07
N ARG A 33 -19.67 10.43 -7.75
CA ARG A 33 -19.72 11.73 -7.08
C ARG A 33 -18.34 12.34 -6.87
N ILE A 34 -17.31 11.51 -6.85
CA ILE A 34 -15.90 11.94 -6.72
C ILE A 34 -15.03 11.27 -7.79
N GLY A 35 -13.86 11.86 -8.07
CA GLY A 35 -12.79 11.26 -8.87
C GLY A 35 -12.01 10.19 -8.12
N ASP A 36 -10.92 9.71 -8.73
CA ASP A 36 -9.97 8.82 -8.07
C ASP A 36 -9.28 9.58 -6.92
N THR A 37 -9.30 9.01 -5.72
CA THR A 37 -8.83 9.67 -4.51
C THR A 37 -7.74 8.82 -3.84
N LEU A 38 -6.64 9.46 -3.44
CA LEU A 38 -5.58 8.85 -2.64
C LEU A 38 -5.57 9.45 -1.23
N LEU A 39 -5.83 8.63 -0.22
CA LEU A 39 -5.62 9.01 1.16
C LEU A 39 -4.20 8.66 1.58
N LEU A 40 -3.48 9.61 2.20
CA LEU A 40 -2.18 9.41 2.83
C LEU A 40 -2.31 9.74 4.32
N LEU A 41 -1.86 8.82 5.17
CA LEU A 41 -2.04 8.94 6.61
C LEU A 41 -1.07 8.04 7.39
N GLU A 42 -1.04 8.19 8.70
CA GLU A 42 -0.46 7.25 9.66
C GLU A 42 -1.55 6.72 10.59
N HIS A 43 -1.37 5.51 11.12
CA HIS A 43 -2.23 4.98 12.18
C HIS A 43 -1.51 4.93 13.53
N PRO A 44 -2.23 5.01 14.67
CA PRO A 44 -1.74 4.49 15.94
C PRO A 44 -1.36 3.01 15.83
N PRO A 45 -0.63 2.46 16.83
CA PRO A 45 -0.23 1.07 16.81
C PRO A 45 -1.42 0.10 16.67
N VAL A 46 -1.49 -0.62 15.55
CA VAL A 46 -2.57 -1.57 15.25
C VAL A 46 -2.04 -2.76 14.44
N ILE A 47 -2.47 -3.96 14.82
CA ILE A 47 -2.30 -5.18 14.02
C ILE A 47 -3.59 -5.43 13.27
N THR A 48 -3.51 -5.59 11.94
CA THR A 48 -4.68 -5.88 11.12
C THR A 48 -4.61 -7.30 10.58
N LEU A 49 -5.75 -8.01 10.66
CA LEU A 49 -5.93 -9.36 10.15
C LEU A 49 -6.64 -9.29 8.80
N GLY A 50 -5.99 -9.75 7.74
CA GLY A 50 -6.55 -9.80 6.39
C GLY A 50 -7.40 -11.05 6.18
N VAL A 51 -7.96 -11.19 4.97
CA VAL A 51 -8.89 -12.29 4.64
C VAL A 51 -8.27 -13.69 4.74
N ARG A 52 -6.95 -13.81 4.67
CA ARG A 52 -6.26 -15.10 4.79
C ARG A 52 -6.17 -15.60 6.22
N THR A 53 -6.35 -14.75 7.24
CA THR A 53 -6.38 -15.16 8.65
C THR A 53 -7.74 -15.68 9.09
N ARG A 54 -8.76 -15.58 8.24
CA ARG A 54 -10.09 -16.13 8.52
C ARG A 54 -10.02 -17.65 8.57
N GLY A 55 -10.15 -18.23 9.77
CA GLY A 55 -10.11 -19.70 9.94
C GLY A 55 -9.24 -20.18 11.10
N GLY A 56 -8.68 -19.29 11.92
CA GLY A 56 -8.24 -19.66 13.25
C GLY A 56 -6.78 -19.54 13.60
N ALA A 57 -5.84 -19.56 12.68
CA ALA A 57 -4.43 -19.30 13.04
C ALA A 57 -4.10 -17.83 12.79
N THR A 58 -4.20 -17.01 13.81
CA THR A 58 -3.65 -15.66 13.75
C THR A 58 -2.12 -15.78 13.87
N ASN A 59 -1.38 -15.30 12.87
CA ASN A 59 0.07 -15.23 12.95
C ASN A 59 0.52 -14.10 13.93
N ILE A 60 -0.20 -13.93 15.05
CA ILE A 60 0.17 -13.07 16.18
C ILE A 60 0.93 -13.91 17.17
N ILE A 61 2.18 -13.52 17.47
CA ILE A 61 3.06 -14.21 18.42
C ILE A 61 2.87 -13.63 19.82
N ALA A 62 2.65 -12.32 19.91
CA ALA A 62 2.52 -11.60 21.17
C ALA A 62 1.27 -12.01 21.95
N SER A 63 1.39 -12.07 23.27
CA SER A 63 0.21 -12.26 24.14
C SER A 63 -0.68 -11.03 24.17
N SER A 64 -1.97 -11.22 24.53
CA SER A 64 -2.91 -10.09 24.70
C SER A 64 -2.44 -9.09 25.77
N GLU A 65 -1.68 -9.55 26.76
CA GLU A 65 -1.08 -8.69 27.78
C GLU A 65 0.03 -7.82 27.20
N GLU A 66 0.93 -8.40 26.40
CA GLU A 66 2.01 -7.68 25.72
C GLU A 66 1.46 -6.64 24.74
N LEU A 67 0.42 -6.99 23.95
CA LEU A 67 -0.23 -6.06 23.05
C LEU A 67 -0.82 -4.86 23.79
N ARG A 68 -1.54 -5.11 24.91
CA ARG A 68 -2.11 -4.04 25.75
C ARG A 68 -1.02 -3.16 26.35
N ALA A 69 0.04 -3.75 26.87
CA ALA A 69 1.16 -3.01 27.46
C ALA A 69 1.84 -2.07 26.46
N ARG A 70 1.82 -2.42 25.16
CA ARG A 70 2.35 -1.61 24.05
C ARG A 70 1.31 -0.69 23.40
N GLY A 71 0.07 -0.67 23.86
CA GLY A 71 -1.03 0.09 23.26
C GLY A 71 -1.36 -0.35 21.84
N VAL A 72 -1.12 -1.63 21.50
CA VAL A 72 -1.41 -2.18 20.17
C VAL A 72 -2.80 -2.79 20.15
N THR A 73 -3.66 -2.31 19.27
CA THR A 73 -4.98 -2.88 19.01
C THR A 73 -4.92 -3.97 17.95
N VAL A 74 -5.92 -4.86 17.91
CA VAL A 74 -6.06 -5.90 16.87
C VAL A 74 -7.41 -5.74 16.19
N VAL A 75 -7.41 -5.64 14.86
CA VAL A 75 -8.64 -5.41 14.06
C VAL A 75 -8.72 -6.40 12.90
N GLU A 76 -9.86 -7.08 12.76
CA GLU A 76 -10.16 -7.87 11.57
C GLU A 76 -10.60 -6.97 10.41
N THR A 77 -10.08 -7.25 9.21
CA THR A 77 -10.32 -6.40 8.05
C THR A 77 -10.73 -7.18 6.82
N GLY A 78 -11.22 -6.46 5.81
CA GLY A 78 -11.55 -7.05 4.49
C GLY A 78 -10.41 -6.98 3.46
N ARG A 79 -9.22 -6.48 3.82
CA ARG A 79 -8.08 -6.38 2.89
C ARG A 79 -7.54 -7.75 2.50
N GLY A 80 -6.92 -7.81 1.34
CA GLY A 80 -6.13 -8.96 0.94
C GLY A 80 -4.92 -9.19 1.86
N GLY A 81 -4.39 -10.41 1.82
CA GLY A 81 -3.23 -10.80 2.61
C GLY A 81 -3.58 -11.37 3.98
N ASP A 82 -2.57 -11.51 4.80
CA ASP A 82 -2.56 -12.10 6.13
C ASP A 82 -2.46 -11.00 7.21
N VAL A 83 -1.72 -11.23 8.29
CA VAL A 83 -1.45 -10.26 9.35
C VAL A 83 -0.43 -9.21 8.91
N THR A 84 -0.61 -7.97 9.37
CA THR A 84 0.42 -6.92 9.31
C THR A 84 0.28 -5.96 10.48
N TYR A 85 1.31 -5.14 10.69
CA TYR A 85 1.37 -4.09 11.71
C TYR A 85 1.35 -2.71 11.03
N HIS A 86 0.60 -1.78 11.64
CA HIS A 86 0.67 -0.36 11.34
C HIS A 86 0.99 0.42 12.60
N GLY A 87 1.69 1.53 12.45
CA GLY A 87 2.05 2.40 13.57
C GLY A 87 2.70 3.70 13.14
N PRO A 88 3.02 4.59 14.10
CA PRO A 88 3.69 5.85 13.83
C PRO A 88 4.98 5.68 13.02
N GLY A 89 5.24 6.61 12.10
CA GLY A 89 6.37 6.55 11.19
C GLY A 89 6.15 5.64 9.97
N GLN A 90 4.97 5.03 9.83
CA GLN A 90 4.60 4.25 8.65
C GLN A 90 3.60 5.06 7.80
N LEU A 91 3.98 5.37 6.57
CA LEU A 91 3.07 6.01 5.62
C LEU A 91 2.10 4.98 5.06
N VAL A 92 0.82 5.14 5.36
CA VAL A 92 -0.26 4.33 4.82
C VAL A 92 -0.93 5.08 3.68
N GLY A 93 -1.13 4.39 2.56
CA GLY A 93 -1.83 4.94 1.40
C GLY A 93 -3.04 4.09 1.01
N TYR A 94 -4.19 4.75 0.90
CA TYR A 94 -5.44 4.13 0.48
C TYR A 94 -5.91 4.73 -0.84
N PRO A 95 -5.60 4.10 -1.99
CA PRO A 95 -6.15 4.48 -3.28
C PRO A 95 -7.60 4.00 -3.40
N ILE A 96 -8.52 4.95 -3.56
CA ILE A 96 -9.95 4.71 -3.81
C ILE A 96 -10.19 5.03 -5.30
N PHE A 97 -9.92 4.04 -6.15
CA PHE A 97 -9.89 4.19 -7.61
C PHE A 97 -10.98 3.35 -8.26
N ASP A 98 -11.52 3.85 -9.37
CA ASP A 98 -12.30 3.03 -10.28
C ASP A 98 -11.38 2.45 -11.36
N LEU A 99 -11.22 1.15 -11.36
CA LEU A 99 -10.35 0.47 -12.32
C LEU A 99 -10.96 0.31 -13.71
N ARG A 100 -12.22 0.70 -13.88
CA ARG A 100 -12.91 0.65 -15.20
C ARG A 100 -12.55 1.86 -16.06
N PRO A 101 -12.57 1.73 -17.39
CA PRO A 101 -12.78 0.47 -18.14
C PRO A 101 -11.49 -0.29 -18.42
N ASP A 102 -10.31 0.31 -18.21
CA ASP A 102 -9.03 -0.08 -18.82
C ASP A 102 -8.05 -0.78 -17.86
N ARG A 103 -8.36 -0.87 -16.55
CA ARG A 103 -7.48 -1.43 -15.51
C ARG A 103 -8.15 -2.54 -14.68
N CYS A 104 -9.11 -3.24 -15.25
CA CYS A 104 -9.85 -4.31 -14.56
C CYS A 104 -9.02 -5.59 -14.37
N ASP A 105 -7.85 -5.46 -13.76
CA ASP A 105 -6.95 -6.57 -13.40
C ASP A 105 -6.37 -6.32 -11.99
N VAL A 106 -6.69 -7.23 -11.07
CA VAL A 106 -6.25 -7.14 -9.66
C VAL A 106 -4.73 -7.30 -9.54
N HIS A 107 -4.15 -8.22 -10.31
CA HIS A 107 -2.72 -8.48 -10.27
C HIS A 107 -1.94 -7.29 -10.84
N GLN A 108 -2.41 -6.75 -11.98
CA GLN A 108 -1.81 -5.57 -12.57
C GLN A 108 -1.90 -4.36 -11.65
N PHE A 109 -3.05 -4.14 -11.00
CA PHE A 109 -3.22 -3.05 -10.04
C PHE A 109 -2.21 -3.13 -8.87
N VAL A 110 -1.99 -4.33 -8.33
CA VAL A 110 -0.97 -4.55 -7.28
C VAL A 110 0.43 -4.26 -7.82
N ARG A 111 0.77 -4.69 -9.04
CA ARG A 111 2.05 -4.39 -9.70
C ARG A 111 2.24 -2.90 -9.96
N ASP A 112 1.17 -2.20 -10.33
CA ASP A 112 1.17 -0.75 -10.51
C ASP A 112 1.44 -0.02 -9.19
N LEU A 113 0.86 -0.48 -8.07
CA LEU A 113 1.16 0.06 -6.74
C LEU A 113 2.62 -0.18 -6.33
N GLU A 114 3.15 -1.37 -6.59
CA GLU A 114 4.57 -1.67 -6.36
C GLU A 114 5.45 -0.73 -7.17
N GLU A 115 5.14 -0.52 -8.47
CA GLU A 115 5.91 0.37 -9.34
C GLU A 115 5.88 1.80 -8.84
N ALA A 116 4.71 2.31 -8.47
CA ALA A 116 4.58 3.66 -7.93
C ALA A 116 5.45 3.88 -6.67
N LEU A 117 5.49 2.88 -5.78
CA LEU A 117 6.33 2.93 -4.58
C LEU A 117 7.82 2.80 -4.90
N ILE A 118 8.20 1.94 -5.86
CA ILE A 118 9.60 1.81 -6.33
C ILE A 118 10.09 3.14 -6.91
N ILE A 119 9.27 3.81 -7.75
CA ILE A 119 9.57 5.14 -8.27
C ILE A 119 9.72 6.16 -7.14
N ALA A 120 8.84 6.12 -6.15
CA ALA A 120 8.87 7.03 -5.02
C ALA A 120 10.17 6.91 -4.21
N VAL A 121 10.53 5.69 -3.80
CA VAL A 121 11.70 5.47 -2.94
C VAL A 121 13.03 5.70 -3.66
N LYS A 122 13.05 5.56 -4.98
CA LYS A 122 14.21 5.89 -5.82
C LYS A 122 14.63 7.35 -5.69
N ARG A 123 13.71 8.27 -5.36
CA ARG A 123 14.02 9.70 -5.12
C ARG A 123 14.94 9.90 -3.92
N PHE A 124 14.96 8.94 -3.00
CA PHE A 124 15.83 8.93 -1.82
C PHE A 124 17.11 8.11 -2.03
N GLY A 125 17.39 7.70 -3.26
CA GLY A 125 18.56 6.88 -3.60
C GLY A 125 18.41 5.39 -3.26
N VAL A 126 17.20 4.96 -2.85
CA VAL A 126 16.95 3.55 -2.49
C VAL A 126 16.62 2.74 -3.75
N VAL A 127 17.40 1.69 -3.99
CA VAL A 127 17.14 0.70 -5.04
C VAL A 127 16.25 -0.39 -4.47
N ALA A 128 14.97 -0.31 -4.80
CA ALA A 128 13.97 -1.29 -4.40
C ALA A 128 13.45 -2.08 -5.60
N GLY A 129 12.83 -3.21 -5.34
CA GLY A 129 12.30 -4.09 -6.38
C GLY A 129 11.19 -5.01 -5.87
N ARG A 130 10.91 -6.02 -6.66
CA ARG A 130 9.92 -7.08 -6.41
C ARG A 130 10.62 -8.40 -6.16
N VAL A 131 10.01 -9.25 -5.33
CA VAL A 131 10.43 -10.64 -5.14
C VAL A 131 9.39 -11.54 -5.77
N THR A 132 9.80 -12.47 -6.60
CA THR A 132 8.90 -13.40 -7.28
C THR A 132 8.05 -14.17 -6.27
N GLY A 133 6.74 -14.20 -6.49
CA GLY A 133 5.78 -14.87 -5.60
C GLY A 133 5.40 -14.10 -4.33
N LEU A 134 6.06 -12.97 -4.04
CA LEU A 134 5.81 -12.15 -2.85
C LEU A 134 5.33 -10.75 -3.23
N THR A 135 4.18 -10.35 -2.67
CA THR A 135 3.63 -9.01 -2.85
C THR A 135 4.32 -8.00 -1.93
N GLY A 136 4.57 -6.79 -2.44
CA GLY A 136 5.19 -5.69 -1.71
C GLY A 136 6.44 -5.14 -2.38
N VAL A 137 7.06 -4.16 -1.74
CA VAL A 137 8.31 -3.55 -2.21
C VAL A 137 9.45 -4.01 -1.30
N TRP A 138 10.53 -4.46 -1.92
CA TRP A 138 11.62 -5.15 -1.25
C TRP A 138 12.96 -4.50 -1.58
N VAL A 139 13.92 -4.61 -0.66
CA VAL A 139 15.30 -4.14 -0.82
C VAL A 139 16.27 -5.21 -0.33
N GLY A 140 17.46 -5.24 -0.91
CA GLY A 140 18.52 -6.18 -0.52
C GLY A 140 18.90 -7.15 -1.64
N ALA A 141 19.91 -7.98 -1.36
CA ALA A 141 20.38 -9.00 -2.29
C ALA A 141 19.41 -10.19 -2.38
N PRO A 142 19.38 -10.91 -3.51
CA PRO A 142 18.55 -12.11 -3.66
C PRO A 142 18.72 -13.10 -2.52
N GLY A 143 17.59 -13.50 -1.91
CA GLY A 143 17.55 -14.41 -0.76
C GLY A 143 17.73 -13.74 0.62
N ARG A 144 18.07 -12.44 0.65
CA ARG A 144 18.22 -11.63 1.87
C ARG A 144 17.43 -10.33 1.81
N GLU A 145 16.37 -10.32 0.99
CA GLU A 145 15.56 -9.12 0.83
C GLU A 145 14.75 -8.84 2.11
N GLU A 146 14.69 -7.57 2.47
CA GLU A 146 13.84 -7.04 3.53
C GLU A 146 12.66 -6.26 2.93
N LYS A 147 11.47 -6.43 3.52
CA LYS A 147 10.28 -5.74 3.06
C LYS A 147 10.29 -4.28 3.51
N LEU A 148 10.25 -3.37 2.55
CA LEU A 148 10.15 -1.93 2.76
C LEU A 148 8.68 -1.47 2.79
N ALA A 149 7.84 -2.03 1.91
CA ALA A 149 6.41 -1.73 1.89
C ALA A 149 5.56 -2.99 1.75
N ALA A 150 4.49 -3.06 2.54
CA ALA A 150 3.45 -4.07 2.44
C ALA A 150 2.30 -3.55 1.56
N ILE A 151 1.64 -4.46 0.83
CA ILE A 151 0.47 -4.15 0.01
C ILE A 151 -0.62 -5.16 0.29
N GLY A 152 -1.83 -4.66 0.57
CA GLY A 152 -3.01 -5.47 0.79
C GLY A 152 -4.26 -4.69 0.39
N VAL A 153 -4.80 -4.95 -0.80
CA VAL A 153 -5.95 -4.27 -1.37
C VAL A 153 -7.23 -5.08 -1.24
N ARG A 154 -8.36 -4.40 -1.31
CA ARG A 154 -9.67 -4.98 -1.57
C ARG A 154 -10.25 -4.31 -2.80
N ILE A 155 -10.83 -5.11 -3.70
CA ILE A 155 -11.51 -4.61 -4.89
C ILE A 155 -12.93 -5.15 -4.87
N SER A 156 -13.90 -4.26 -5.00
CA SER A 156 -15.32 -4.61 -5.06
C SER A 156 -15.98 -3.85 -6.19
N ARG A 157 -16.52 -4.57 -7.19
CA ARG A 157 -17.11 -3.98 -8.40
C ARG A 157 -16.16 -2.99 -9.08
N TRP A 158 -14.88 -3.33 -9.10
CA TRP A 158 -13.77 -2.55 -9.67
C TRP A 158 -13.45 -1.24 -8.95
N ILE A 159 -14.04 -0.98 -7.78
CA ILE A 159 -13.59 0.10 -6.90
C ILE A 159 -12.63 -0.47 -5.87
N THR A 160 -11.49 0.19 -5.69
CA THR A 160 -10.43 -0.24 -4.77
C THR A 160 -10.62 0.35 -3.37
N SER A 161 -10.11 -0.34 -2.36
CA SER A 161 -9.96 0.13 -0.98
C SER A 161 -8.78 -0.56 -0.32
N HIS A 162 -8.39 -0.11 0.88
CA HIS A 162 -7.10 -0.43 1.47
C HIS A 162 -5.97 -0.02 0.50
N GLY A 163 -4.79 -0.60 0.58
CA GLY A 163 -3.71 -0.21 -0.30
C GLY A 163 -2.35 -0.67 0.19
N PHE A 164 -1.49 0.26 0.60
CA PHE A 164 -0.11 -0.02 0.97
C PHE A 164 0.28 0.61 2.31
N ALA A 165 1.38 0.11 2.87
CA ALA A 165 2.02 0.64 4.05
C ALA A 165 3.54 0.65 3.83
N LEU A 166 4.11 1.85 3.71
CA LEU A 166 5.53 2.11 3.49
C LEU A 166 6.20 2.46 4.82
N ASN A 167 7.18 1.68 5.25
CA ASN A 167 7.94 1.96 6.45
C ASN A 167 8.89 3.13 6.19
N VAL A 168 8.64 4.29 6.81
CA VAL A 168 9.50 5.48 6.72
C VAL A 168 10.47 5.52 7.90
N SER A 169 9.94 5.79 9.11
CA SER A 169 10.67 5.82 10.39
C SER A 169 10.04 4.87 11.42
N THR A 170 9.31 3.87 10.93
CA THR A 170 8.54 2.91 11.72
C THR A 170 9.41 2.17 12.72
N ASP A 171 8.97 2.03 13.98
CA ASP A 171 9.61 1.12 14.92
C ASP A 171 9.41 -0.34 14.50
N LEU A 172 10.42 -0.87 13.82
CA LEU A 172 10.41 -2.22 13.25
C LEU A 172 10.36 -3.33 14.31
N LYS A 173 10.62 -3.02 15.59
CA LYS A 173 10.50 -3.99 16.69
C LYS A 173 9.08 -4.51 16.84
N ASN A 174 8.09 -3.71 16.47
CA ASN A 174 6.68 -4.10 16.55
C ASN A 174 6.28 -5.18 15.54
N PHE A 175 7.05 -5.36 14.46
CA PHE A 175 6.84 -6.50 13.55
C PHE A 175 7.20 -7.86 14.20
N LYS A 176 7.95 -7.86 15.32
CA LYS A 176 8.21 -9.08 16.11
C LYS A 176 6.98 -9.57 16.89
N LEU A 177 5.92 -8.79 16.95
CA LEU A 177 4.65 -9.20 17.56
C LEU A 177 3.85 -10.16 16.67
N ILE A 178 4.25 -10.30 15.41
CA ILE A 178 3.56 -11.09 14.39
C ILE A 178 4.55 -11.90 13.54
N VAL A 179 4.04 -12.92 12.83
CA VAL A 179 4.75 -13.54 11.69
C VAL A 179 4.13 -13.01 10.41
N PRO A 180 4.71 -11.98 9.76
CA PRO A 180 4.08 -11.34 8.59
C PRO A 180 3.93 -12.34 7.45
N CYS A 181 2.70 -12.59 7.00
CA CYS A 181 2.39 -13.43 5.82
C CYS A 181 2.99 -14.85 5.83
N GLY A 182 3.28 -15.43 7.03
CA GLY A 182 3.94 -16.73 7.13
C GLY A 182 5.39 -16.76 6.59
N ILE A 183 5.99 -15.62 6.31
CA ILE A 183 7.36 -15.48 5.81
C ILE A 183 8.26 -15.21 7.02
N ALA A 184 8.63 -16.31 7.71
CA ALA A 184 9.46 -16.23 8.92
C ALA A 184 10.95 -15.92 8.62
N ASP A 185 11.38 -16.07 7.39
CA ASP A 185 12.78 -16.04 6.96
C ASP A 185 13.22 -14.68 6.36
N ARG A 186 12.31 -13.71 6.25
CA ARG A 186 12.62 -12.40 5.67
C ARG A 186 12.33 -11.26 6.63
N GLY A 187 13.25 -10.30 6.67
CA GLY A 187 13.16 -9.13 7.53
C GLY A 187 12.22 -8.04 6.99
N VAL A 188 12.09 -6.99 7.79
CA VAL A 188 11.47 -5.72 7.42
C VAL A 188 12.50 -4.61 7.61
N THR A 189 12.40 -3.57 6.78
CA THR A 189 13.27 -2.39 6.87
C THR A 189 12.45 -1.11 6.74
N SER A 190 13.10 0.07 6.86
CA SER A 190 12.50 1.39 6.72
C SER A 190 13.39 2.30 5.89
N LEU A 191 12.80 3.36 5.33
CA LEU A 191 13.53 4.35 4.52
C LEU A 191 14.64 5.02 5.31
N ASP A 192 14.35 5.49 6.53
CA ASP A 192 15.34 6.15 7.39
C ASP A 192 16.56 5.28 7.62
N ARG A 193 16.34 3.98 7.86
CA ARG A 193 17.43 3.01 8.06
C ARG A 193 18.28 2.85 6.79
N LEU A 194 17.65 2.83 5.61
CA LEU A 194 18.34 2.65 4.34
C LEU A 194 19.11 3.91 3.92
N VAL A 195 18.53 5.08 4.17
CA VAL A 195 19.11 6.38 3.80
C VAL A 195 20.12 6.88 4.84
N GLY A 196 20.07 6.37 6.08
CA GLY A 196 20.94 6.75 7.18
C GLY A 196 20.63 8.11 7.81
N ARG A 197 19.44 8.66 7.54
CA ARG A 197 18.93 9.90 8.15
C ARG A 197 17.42 9.89 8.30
N THR A 198 16.89 10.71 9.18
CA THR A 198 15.46 10.92 9.31
C THR A 198 14.92 11.66 8.09
N LEU A 199 13.82 11.18 7.55
CA LEU A 199 13.10 11.77 6.43
C LEU A 199 11.80 12.42 6.95
N PRO A 200 11.52 13.70 6.62
CA PRO A 200 10.22 14.30 6.87
C PRO A 200 9.12 13.49 6.15
N MET A 201 8.03 13.19 6.86
CA MET A 201 6.92 12.41 6.27
C MET A 201 6.36 13.10 5.02
N SER A 202 6.28 14.43 5.02
CA SER A 202 5.81 15.23 3.89
C SER A 202 6.65 15.03 2.61
N GLU A 203 7.99 14.90 2.73
CA GLU A 203 8.84 14.62 1.57
C GLU A 203 8.55 13.23 0.98
N VAL A 204 8.25 12.26 1.85
CA VAL A 204 7.91 10.90 1.42
C VAL A 204 6.52 10.87 0.81
N GLU A 205 5.55 11.59 1.37
CA GLU A 205 4.23 11.76 0.78
C GLU A 205 4.32 12.36 -0.63
N ASP A 206 5.10 13.43 -0.81
CA ASP A 206 5.31 14.06 -2.14
C ASP A 206 5.93 13.09 -3.14
N ALA A 207 6.89 12.29 -2.70
CA ALA A 207 7.50 11.27 -3.55
C ALA A 207 6.51 10.18 -3.95
N VAL A 208 5.68 9.73 -3.01
CA VAL A 208 4.62 8.75 -3.25
C VAL A 208 3.57 9.30 -4.21
N VAL A 209 3.11 10.53 -4.01
CA VAL A 209 2.17 11.18 -4.95
C VAL A 209 2.75 11.23 -6.36
N ALA A 210 4.02 11.64 -6.50
CA ALA A 210 4.67 11.67 -7.80
C ALA A 210 4.78 10.28 -8.45
N GLY A 211 5.07 9.23 -7.67
CA GLY A 211 5.07 7.85 -8.14
C GLY A 211 3.69 7.38 -8.58
N MET A 212 2.64 7.69 -7.80
CA MET A 212 1.25 7.37 -8.14
C MET A 212 0.81 8.07 -9.42
N VAL A 213 1.09 9.36 -9.58
CA VAL A 213 0.81 10.11 -10.81
C VAL A 213 1.55 9.52 -12.01
N ALA A 214 2.83 9.17 -11.84
CA ALA A 214 3.63 8.59 -12.91
C ALA A 214 3.08 7.26 -13.45
N VAL A 215 2.39 6.47 -12.60
CA VAL A 215 1.87 5.15 -12.99
C VAL A 215 0.39 5.23 -13.37
N PHE A 216 -0.42 5.97 -12.62
CA PHE A 216 -1.88 5.93 -12.75
C PHE A 216 -2.46 7.08 -13.58
N ALA A 217 -1.81 8.25 -13.66
CA ALA A 217 -2.29 9.38 -14.43
C ALA A 217 -1.81 9.41 -15.90
N LYS A 218 -0.97 8.45 -16.32
CA LYS A 218 -0.59 8.33 -17.73
C LYS A 218 -1.79 7.91 -18.57
N ASP A 219 -2.08 8.67 -19.64
CA ASP A 219 -2.94 8.19 -20.72
C ASP A 219 -2.33 6.90 -21.28
N THR A 220 -3.04 5.78 -21.15
CA THR A 220 -2.73 4.58 -21.92
C THR A 220 -3.26 4.82 -23.34
N GLY A 221 -2.55 5.67 -24.09
CA GLY A 221 -2.79 5.85 -25.51
C GLY A 221 -2.43 4.55 -26.24
N THR A 222 -3.38 3.65 -26.36
CA THR A 222 -3.35 2.57 -27.33
C THR A 222 -3.56 3.20 -28.71
N SER A 223 -2.49 3.70 -29.33
CA SER A 223 -2.47 3.98 -30.77
C SER A 223 -2.49 2.62 -31.47
N PHE A 224 -3.67 2.19 -31.88
CA PHE A 224 -3.76 1.14 -32.90
C PHE A 224 -3.17 1.71 -34.19
N PRO A 225 -2.21 1.04 -34.85
CA PRO A 225 -1.78 1.45 -36.17
C PRO A 225 -2.96 1.28 -37.13
N THR A 226 -3.48 2.38 -37.65
CA THR A 226 -4.38 2.34 -38.79
C THR A 226 -3.59 1.81 -39.99
N SER A 227 -3.85 0.54 -40.34
CA SER A 227 -3.40 -0.02 -41.61
C SER A 227 -4.10 0.72 -42.75
N SER A 228 -3.42 1.70 -43.35
CA SER A 228 -3.78 2.25 -44.63
C SER A 228 -3.43 1.25 -45.71
N THR A 229 -4.38 0.45 -46.13
CA THR A 229 -4.36 -0.23 -47.44
C THR A 229 -4.63 0.80 -48.51
N SER A 230 -3.57 1.32 -49.14
CA SER A 230 -3.65 1.96 -50.42
C SER A 230 -3.58 0.87 -51.49
N GLY A 231 -4.72 0.58 -52.10
CA GLY A 231 -4.78 -0.17 -53.33
C GLY A 231 -4.33 0.69 -54.50
N SER A 232 -3.62 0.11 -55.41
CA SER A 232 -3.53 0.41 -56.83
C SER A 232 -3.24 -0.86 -57.57
#